data_70d5116a67e69916bc4b869ae545ecc5
#
_entry.id   70d5116a67e69916bc4b869ae545ecc5
#
_cell.length_a   1.000
_cell.length_b   1.000
_cell.length_c   1.000
_cell.angle_alpha   90.00
_cell.angle_beta   90.00
_cell.angle_gamma   90.00
#
_symmetry.space_group_name_H-M   'P 1'
#
loop_
_entity.id
_entity.type
_entity.pdbx_description
1 polymer ?
#
loop_
_entity_poly.entity_id
_entity_poly.type
_entity_poly.pdbx_seq_one_letter_code
_entity_poly.pdbx_strand_id
1 'polypeptide(L)'
;LQFSFQYSDRNRAKLNEFENEEDMLKYLRQQGIVEQFIRFADSKGVKRRNILIHKSYKLMERNLYGNIIYNILGREPYIRYINQGDPTVQKALEILENGEAFPKAPEDVVKEETKDEGKKKRTAQAYRIVEDPTLYFDYAEASIS
;
A
#
# COMPACT_ATOMS: atom_id res chain seq x y z
N LEU A 1 12.90 -9.63 4.41
CA LEU A 1 12.30 -10.52 5.43
C LEU A 1 13.35 -11.12 6.37
N GLN A 2 14.36 -11.82 5.85
CA GLN A 2 15.38 -12.51 6.67
C GLN A 2 16.11 -11.59 7.66
N PHE A 3 16.55 -10.42 7.22
CA PHE A 3 17.20 -9.43 8.09
C PHE A 3 16.30 -8.97 9.23
N SER A 4 15.06 -8.57 8.90
CA SER A 4 14.11 -8.08 9.91
C SER A 4 13.82 -9.15 10.96
N PHE A 5 13.70 -10.40 10.55
CA PHE A 5 13.50 -11.53 11.44
C PHE A 5 14.69 -11.71 12.39
N GLN A 6 15.91 -11.76 11.85
CA GLN A 6 17.13 -11.88 12.66
C GLN A 6 17.33 -10.69 13.61
N TYR A 7 17.00 -9.48 13.15
CA TYR A 7 17.06 -8.28 13.99
C TYR A 7 16.05 -8.35 15.13
N SER A 8 14.81 -8.74 14.85
CA SER A 8 13.76 -8.91 15.86
C SER A 8 14.15 -9.95 16.91
N ASP A 9 14.72 -11.09 16.49
CA ASP A 9 15.12 -12.15 17.42
C ASP A 9 16.28 -11.72 18.31
N ARG A 10 17.30 -11.07 17.75
CA ARG A 10 18.46 -10.60 18.53
C ARG A 10 18.08 -9.53 19.56
N ASN A 11 17.10 -8.71 19.25
CA ASN A 11 16.69 -7.57 20.09
C ASN A 11 15.34 -7.82 20.77
N ARG A 12 14.84 -9.05 20.78
CA ARG A 12 13.49 -9.39 21.26
C ARG A 12 13.23 -8.91 22.68
N ALA A 13 14.20 -9.05 23.58
CA ALA A 13 14.06 -8.60 24.97
C ALA A 13 13.75 -7.11 25.04
N LYS A 14 14.46 -6.29 24.26
CA LYS A 14 14.25 -4.83 24.22
C LYS A 14 12.98 -4.44 23.44
N LEU A 15 12.71 -5.12 22.34
CA LEU A 15 11.55 -4.80 21.50
C LEU A 15 10.23 -5.17 22.19
N ASN A 16 10.20 -6.19 23.02
CA ASN A 16 9.01 -6.58 23.81
C ASN A 16 8.67 -5.60 24.95
N GLU A 17 9.53 -4.63 25.25
CA GLU A 17 9.20 -3.56 26.19
C GLU A 17 8.21 -2.54 25.62
N PHE A 18 8.06 -2.51 24.29
CA PHE A 18 7.15 -1.57 23.63
C PHE A 18 5.74 -2.18 23.49
N GLU A 19 4.75 -1.46 23.96
CA GLU A 19 3.34 -1.87 23.87
C GLU A 19 2.65 -1.36 22.59
N ASN A 20 3.21 -0.33 21.97
CA ASN A 20 2.63 0.30 20.78
C ASN A 20 3.68 0.53 19.68
N GLU A 21 3.19 0.65 18.45
CA GLU A 21 4.02 0.85 17.26
C GLU A 21 4.74 2.19 17.23
N GLU A 22 4.17 3.24 17.82
CA GLU A 22 4.74 4.59 17.75
C GLU A 22 6.04 4.70 18.55
N ASP A 23 6.06 4.16 19.78
CA ASP A 23 7.25 4.18 20.62
C ASP A 23 8.32 3.24 20.07
N MET A 24 7.91 2.09 19.55
CA MET A 24 8.82 1.19 18.83
C MET A 24 9.45 1.88 17.64
N LEU A 25 8.68 2.62 16.83
CA LEU A 25 9.19 3.36 15.67
C LEU A 25 10.21 4.44 16.05
N LYS A 26 9.95 5.18 17.14
CA LYS A 26 10.93 6.17 17.67
C LYS A 26 12.26 5.51 17.98
N TYR A 27 12.21 4.36 18.65
CA TYR A 27 13.39 3.58 18.96
C TYR A 27 14.10 3.07 17.69
N LEU A 28 13.37 2.44 16.76
CA LEU A 28 13.93 1.88 15.54
C LEU A 28 14.64 2.94 14.66
N ARG A 29 14.08 4.16 14.60
CA ARG A 29 14.70 5.28 13.86
C ARG A 29 16.08 5.65 14.43
N GLN A 30 16.28 5.56 15.74
CA GLN A 30 17.55 5.86 16.39
C GLN A 30 18.61 4.76 16.14
N GLN A 31 18.19 3.54 15.79
CA GLN A 31 19.09 2.39 15.62
C GLN A 31 19.78 2.32 14.25
N GLY A 32 19.43 3.17 13.29
CA GLY A 32 20.02 3.15 11.96
C GLY A 32 19.82 1.82 11.20
N ILE A 33 18.65 1.24 11.30
CA ILE A 33 18.33 -0.12 10.81
C ILE A 33 18.54 -0.26 9.30
N VAL A 34 18.25 0.79 8.53
CA VAL A 34 18.45 0.78 7.07
C VAL A 34 19.93 0.57 6.74
N GLU A 35 20.83 1.25 7.45
CA GLU A 35 22.28 1.09 7.23
C GLU A 35 22.76 -0.31 7.66
N GLN A 36 22.23 -0.85 8.75
CA GLN A 36 22.50 -2.24 9.16
C GLN A 36 22.02 -3.24 8.11
N PHE A 37 20.86 -3.01 7.51
CA PHE A 37 20.34 -3.81 6.41
C PHE A 37 21.23 -3.73 5.17
N ILE A 38 21.72 -2.55 4.82
CA ILE A 38 22.62 -2.36 3.67
C ILE A 38 23.92 -3.15 3.86
N ARG A 39 24.50 -3.11 5.06
CA ARG A 39 25.71 -3.92 5.41
C ARG A 39 25.42 -5.42 5.36
N PHE A 40 24.25 -5.82 5.83
CA PHE A 40 23.82 -7.21 5.74
C PHE A 40 23.67 -7.65 4.28
N ALA A 41 23.06 -6.84 3.42
CA ALA A 41 22.91 -7.14 2.00
C ALA A 41 24.28 -7.23 1.30
N ASP A 42 25.20 -6.33 1.61
CA ASP A 42 26.58 -6.34 1.08
C ASP A 42 27.31 -7.64 1.49
N SER A 43 27.18 -8.08 2.73
CA SER A 43 27.73 -9.35 3.20
C SER A 43 27.14 -10.58 2.49
N LYS A 44 25.97 -10.44 1.86
CA LYS A 44 25.31 -11.46 1.03
C LYS A 44 25.62 -11.35 -0.45
N GLY A 45 26.56 -10.46 -0.83
CA GLY A 45 27.01 -10.27 -2.20
C GLY A 45 26.19 -9.23 -3.01
N VAL A 46 25.28 -8.51 -2.38
CA VAL A 46 24.54 -7.42 -3.03
C VAL A 46 25.37 -6.15 -2.95
N LYS A 47 26.04 -5.78 -4.05
CA LYS A 47 26.88 -4.59 -4.11
C LYS A 47 26.13 -3.30 -3.76
N ARG A 48 26.71 -2.52 -2.84
CA ARG A 48 26.20 -1.21 -2.45
C ARG A 48 26.15 -0.24 -3.67
N ARG A 49 24.97 0.33 -3.93
CA ARG A 49 24.74 1.35 -4.96
C ARG A 49 24.06 2.56 -4.33
N ASN A 50 24.83 3.59 -3.97
CA ASN A 50 24.33 4.73 -3.20
C ASN A 50 23.13 5.44 -3.86
N ILE A 51 23.12 5.61 -5.19
CA ILE A 51 22.01 6.25 -5.91
C ILE A 51 20.70 5.45 -5.75
N LEU A 52 20.77 4.13 -5.87
CA LEU A 52 19.60 3.27 -5.72
C LEU A 52 19.12 3.23 -4.27
N ILE A 53 20.06 3.18 -3.34
CA ILE A 53 19.77 3.22 -1.89
C ILE A 53 19.03 4.52 -1.56
N HIS A 54 19.51 5.66 -2.04
CA HIS A 54 18.86 6.95 -1.79
C HIS A 54 17.45 7.01 -2.33
N LYS A 55 17.22 6.55 -3.57
CA LYS A 55 15.89 6.49 -4.19
C LYS A 55 14.93 5.57 -3.44
N SER A 56 15.42 4.47 -2.92
CA SER A 56 14.60 3.44 -2.27
C SER A 56 14.58 3.54 -0.74
N TYR A 57 15.26 4.53 -0.15
CA TYR A 57 15.46 4.62 1.30
C TYR A 57 14.14 4.55 2.08
N LYS A 58 13.18 5.40 1.74
CA LYS A 58 11.87 5.44 2.40
C LYS A 58 11.10 4.12 2.26
N LEU A 59 11.21 3.47 1.11
CA LEU A 59 10.57 2.17 0.88
C LEU A 59 11.23 1.06 1.70
N MET A 60 12.57 1.05 1.76
CA MET A 60 13.32 0.11 2.60
C MET A 60 13.00 0.32 4.09
N GLU A 61 13.01 1.56 4.55
CA GLU A 61 12.67 1.93 5.92
C GLU A 61 11.26 1.43 6.29
N ARG A 62 10.26 1.76 5.46
CA ARG A 62 8.87 1.32 5.67
C ARG A 62 8.75 -0.19 5.76
N ASN A 63 9.40 -0.92 4.86
CA ASN A 63 9.35 -2.39 4.84
C ASN A 63 10.10 -3.01 6.03
N LEU A 64 11.26 -2.49 6.38
CA LEU A 64 12.05 -3.00 7.51
C LEU A 64 11.31 -2.80 8.83
N TYR A 65 10.83 -1.59 9.09
CA TYR A 65 10.09 -1.29 10.31
C TYR A 65 8.77 -2.04 10.36
N GLY A 66 8.02 -2.09 9.27
CA GLY A 66 6.80 -2.86 9.20
C GLY A 66 7.00 -4.34 9.54
N ASN A 67 8.03 -4.97 8.99
CA ASN A 67 8.34 -6.36 9.29
C ASN A 67 8.76 -6.57 10.77
N ILE A 68 9.49 -5.63 11.38
CA ILE A 68 9.87 -5.71 12.80
C ILE A 68 8.63 -5.55 13.68
N ILE A 69 7.77 -4.58 13.39
CA ILE A 69 6.50 -4.37 14.09
C ILE A 69 5.64 -5.63 14.00
N TYR A 70 5.51 -6.20 12.80
CA TYR A 70 4.76 -7.44 12.60
C TYR A 70 5.29 -8.61 13.44
N ASN A 71 6.63 -8.76 13.50
CA ASN A 71 7.25 -9.85 14.23
C ASN A 71 7.12 -9.75 15.76
N ILE A 72 7.00 -8.54 16.29
CA ILE A 72 6.98 -8.28 17.75
C ILE A 72 5.57 -7.99 18.25
N LEU A 73 4.86 -7.05 17.63
CA LEU A 73 3.55 -6.58 18.05
C LEU A 73 2.39 -7.25 17.31
N GLY A 74 2.67 -7.95 16.19
CA GLY A 74 1.68 -8.67 15.42
C GLY A 74 1.03 -7.85 14.31
N ARG A 75 -0.08 -8.39 13.77
CA ARG A 75 -0.72 -7.89 12.55
C ARG A 75 -1.37 -6.52 12.69
N GLU A 76 -2.06 -6.26 13.78
CA GLU A 76 -2.88 -5.06 13.93
C GLU A 76 -2.03 -3.78 14.00
N PRO A 77 -0.97 -3.67 14.84
CA PRO A 77 -0.03 -2.56 14.80
C PRO A 77 0.68 -2.39 13.46
N TYR A 78 1.00 -3.49 12.79
CA TYR A 78 1.58 -3.46 11.44
C TYR A 78 0.64 -2.79 10.43
N ILE A 79 -0.66 -3.14 10.44
CA ILE A 79 -1.65 -2.54 9.53
C ILE A 79 -1.80 -1.05 9.82
N ARG A 80 -1.87 -0.64 11.09
CA ARG A 80 -1.91 0.78 11.46
C ARG A 80 -0.70 1.54 10.90
N TYR A 81 0.49 0.98 11.08
CA TYR A 81 1.73 1.58 10.58
C TYR A 81 1.75 1.74 9.05
N ILE A 82 1.37 0.71 8.32
CA ILE A 82 1.36 0.75 6.84
C ILE A 82 0.31 1.73 6.32
N ASN A 83 -0.86 1.81 6.94
CA ASN A 83 -1.94 2.68 6.51
C ASN A 83 -1.67 4.17 6.78
N GLN A 84 -0.88 4.51 7.80
CA GLN A 84 -0.51 5.89 8.09
C GLN A 84 0.17 6.61 6.91
N GLY A 85 0.91 5.88 6.08
CA GLY A 85 1.61 6.43 4.92
C GLY A 85 0.96 6.14 3.57
N ASP A 86 -0.25 5.58 3.54
CA ASP A 86 -0.94 5.22 2.31
C ASP A 86 -1.82 6.38 1.81
N PRO A 87 -1.53 6.96 0.62
CA PRO A 87 -2.31 8.07 0.07
C PRO A 87 -3.78 7.70 -0.18
N THR A 88 -4.05 6.42 -0.50
CA THR A 88 -5.41 5.94 -0.75
C THR A 88 -6.23 5.94 0.53
N VAL A 89 -5.63 5.46 1.63
CA VAL A 89 -6.27 5.47 2.96
C VAL A 89 -6.50 6.91 3.44
N GLN A 90 -5.51 7.80 3.27
CA GLN A 90 -5.64 9.21 3.62
C GLN A 90 -6.77 9.88 2.83
N LYS A 91 -6.86 9.61 1.53
CA LYS A 91 -7.94 10.14 0.70
C LYS A 91 -9.31 9.59 1.09
N ALA A 92 -9.40 8.31 1.43
CA ALA A 92 -10.63 7.71 1.92
C ALA A 92 -11.09 8.33 3.25
N LEU A 93 -10.17 8.58 4.18
CA LEU A 93 -10.47 9.27 5.44
C LEU A 93 -10.96 10.70 5.20
N GLU A 94 -10.30 11.46 4.33
CA GLU A 94 -10.72 12.81 3.95
C GLU A 94 -12.16 12.83 3.39
N ILE A 95 -12.49 11.89 2.49
CA ILE A 95 -13.84 11.76 1.92
C ILE A 95 -14.87 11.45 3.00
N LEU A 96 -14.55 10.57 3.94
CA LEU A 96 -15.42 10.22 5.06
C LEU A 96 -15.63 11.40 6.02
N GLU A 97 -14.57 12.10 6.36
CA GLU A 97 -14.63 13.28 7.26
C GLU A 97 -15.43 14.43 6.64
N ASN A 98 -15.31 14.64 5.32
CA ASN A 98 -16.07 15.63 4.59
C ASN A 98 -17.54 15.24 4.35
N GLY A 99 -17.95 14.02 4.70
CA GLY A 99 -19.30 13.50 4.46
C GLY A 99 -19.61 13.19 2.99
N GLU A 100 -18.59 13.15 2.13
CA GLU A 100 -18.73 12.87 0.70
C GLU A 100 -18.98 11.40 0.36
N ALA A 101 -18.77 10.49 1.34
CA ALA A 101 -18.96 9.06 1.17
C ALA A 101 -20.44 8.62 1.14
N PHE A 102 -21.34 9.48 1.55
CA PHE A 102 -22.77 9.18 1.52
C PHE A 102 -23.36 9.44 0.14
N PRO A 103 -24.27 8.59 -0.35
CA PRO A 103 -24.94 8.82 -1.62
C PRO A 103 -25.66 10.16 -1.58
N LYS A 104 -25.34 11.02 -2.54
CA LYS A 104 -26.03 12.30 -2.73
C LYS A 104 -27.49 12.01 -3.04
N ALA A 105 -28.39 12.95 -2.68
CA ALA A 105 -29.80 12.84 -3.02
C ALA A 105 -29.98 12.64 -4.55
N PRO A 106 -31.03 11.94 -5.00
CA PRO A 106 -31.24 11.63 -6.42
C PRO A 106 -31.19 12.86 -7.35
N GLU A 107 -31.52 14.03 -6.83
CA GLU A 107 -31.47 15.30 -7.55
C GLU A 107 -30.03 15.79 -7.85
N ASP A 108 -29.05 15.40 -7.04
CA ASP A 108 -27.65 15.79 -7.23
C ASP A 108 -26.93 14.86 -8.22
N VAL A 109 -27.41 13.63 -8.38
CA VAL A 109 -26.83 12.62 -9.31
C VAL A 109 -27.12 12.98 -10.76
N VAL A 110 -28.29 13.58 -11.04
CA VAL A 110 -28.71 13.94 -12.41
C VAL A 110 -27.83 15.05 -13.02
N LYS A 111 -27.22 15.91 -12.21
CA LYS A 111 -26.35 16.99 -12.69
C LYS A 111 -24.93 16.57 -13.06
N GLU A 112 -24.43 15.47 -12.53
CA GLU A 112 -23.10 14.95 -12.86
C GLU A 112 -23.11 14.00 -14.07
N GLU A 113 -24.25 13.35 -14.38
CA GLU A 113 -24.38 12.41 -15.50
C GLU A 113 -24.20 13.05 -16.87
N THR A 114 -24.45 14.35 -17.01
CA THR A 114 -24.35 15.04 -18.30
C THR A 114 -22.92 15.38 -18.74
N LYS A 115 -21.91 15.21 -17.88
CA LYS A 115 -20.51 15.47 -18.22
C LYS A 115 -19.68 14.24 -18.59
N ASP A 116 -20.16 13.02 -18.36
CA ASP A 116 -19.38 11.79 -18.53
C ASP A 116 -20.01 10.74 -19.46
N GLU A 117 -20.96 11.14 -20.35
CA GLU A 117 -21.59 10.20 -21.28
C GLU A 117 -20.60 9.48 -22.22
N GLY A 118 -19.45 10.09 -22.50
CA GLY A 118 -18.40 9.50 -23.34
C GLY A 118 -17.66 8.31 -22.71
N LYS A 119 -17.51 8.30 -21.38
CA LYS A 119 -16.84 7.21 -20.63
C LYS A 119 -17.81 6.08 -20.28
N LYS A 120 -19.05 6.40 -19.92
CA LYS A 120 -20.07 5.40 -19.57
C LYS A 120 -20.43 4.44 -20.70
N LYS A 121 -20.41 4.87 -21.97
CA LYS A 121 -20.66 3.96 -23.11
C LYS A 121 -19.64 2.83 -23.20
N ARG A 122 -18.35 3.08 -22.91
CA ARG A 122 -17.31 2.05 -22.92
C ARG A 122 -17.43 1.07 -21.74
N THR A 123 -17.80 1.57 -20.56
CA THR A 123 -17.95 0.76 -19.34
C THR A 123 -19.22 -0.10 -19.39
N ALA A 124 -20.36 0.44 -19.88
CA ALA A 124 -21.59 -0.32 -20.07
C ALA A 124 -21.44 -1.45 -21.12
N GLN A 125 -20.61 -1.25 -22.14
CA GLN A 125 -20.30 -2.28 -23.13
C GLN A 125 -19.45 -3.41 -22.51
N ALA A 126 -18.50 -3.11 -21.63
CA ALA A 126 -17.70 -4.09 -20.91
C ALA A 126 -18.56 -4.94 -19.95
N TYR A 127 -19.52 -4.35 -19.24
CA TYR A 127 -20.46 -5.08 -18.37
C TYR A 127 -21.40 -6.01 -19.15
N ARG A 128 -21.86 -5.61 -20.34
CA ARG A 128 -22.68 -6.48 -21.20
C ARG A 128 -21.93 -7.71 -21.69
N ILE A 129 -20.63 -7.61 -21.96
CA ILE A 129 -19.78 -8.74 -22.35
C ILE A 129 -19.67 -9.78 -21.24
N VAL A 130 -19.69 -9.36 -19.97
CA VAL A 130 -19.64 -10.25 -18.80
C VAL A 130 -20.97 -10.96 -18.57
N GLU A 131 -22.11 -10.30 -18.86
CA GLU A 131 -23.46 -10.90 -18.71
C GLU A 131 -23.84 -11.83 -19.88
N ASP A 132 -23.33 -11.58 -21.08
CA ASP A 132 -23.60 -12.38 -22.27
C ASP A 132 -22.31 -12.74 -23.00
N PRO A 133 -21.75 -13.93 -22.76
CA PRO A 133 -20.51 -14.40 -23.40
C PRO A 133 -20.57 -14.46 -24.94
N THR A 134 -21.77 -14.53 -25.54
CA THR A 134 -21.89 -14.55 -27.01
C THR A 134 -21.50 -13.23 -27.65
N LEU A 135 -21.66 -12.10 -26.97
CA LEU A 135 -21.25 -10.78 -27.44
C LEU A 135 -19.71 -10.65 -27.54
N TYR A 136 -18.97 -11.47 -26.81
CA TYR A 136 -17.50 -11.46 -26.85
C TYR A 136 -16.97 -11.93 -28.22
N PHE A 137 -17.61 -12.92 -28.83
CA PHE A 137 -17.21 -13.43 -30.14
C PHE A 137 -17.49 -12.45 -31.27
N ASP A 138 -18.63 -11.75 -31.23
CA ASP A 138 -18.97 -10.71 -32.22
C ASP A 138 -17.98 -9.52 -32.15
N TYR A 139 -17.52 -9.17 -30.97
CA TYR A 139 -16.54 -8.10 -30.78
C TYR A 139 -15.14 -8.51 -31.26
N ALA A 140 -14.74 -9.77 -31.05
CA ALA A 140 -13.46 -10.29 -31.50
C ALA A 140 -13.39 -10.38 -33.05
N GLU A 141 -14.47 -10.76 -33.70
CA GLU A 141 -14.55 -10.79 -35.18
C GLU A 141 -14.50 -9.38 -35.79
N ALA A 142 -15.14 -8.39 -35.19
CA ALA A 142 -15.10 -6.99 -35.61
C ALA A 142 -13.73 -6.33 -35.47
N SER A 143 -12.86 -6.85 -34.57
CA SER A 143 -11.51 -6.34 -34.36
C SER A 143 -10.45 -6.90 -35.29
N ILE A 144 -10.76 -7.95 -36.08
CA ILE A 144 -9.84 -8.66 -36.99
C ILE A 144 -10.08 -8.24 -38.44
N SER A 145 -11.17 -7.57 -38.75
CA SER A 145 -11.49 -6.98 -40.06
C SER A 145 -11.10 -5.49 -40.09
#